data_1591dceac788d0562c5677453a394c06
#
_entry.id   1591dceac788d0562c5677453a394c06
#
_cell.length_a   1.000
_cell.length_b   1.000
_cell.length_c   1.000
_cell.angle_alpha   90.00
_cell.angle_beta   90.00
_cell.angle_gamma   90.00
#
_symmetry.space_group_name_H-M   'P 1'
#
loop_
_entity.id
_entity.type
_entity.pdbx_description
1 polymer ?
#
loop_
_entity_poly.entity_id
_entity_poly.type
_entity_poly.pdbx_seq_one_letter_code
_entity_poly.pdbx_strand_id
1 'polypeptide(L)'
;MRNKILHAAILVCGVSSGGALSAEPVLPLIDAHFHVMPYMDTAELLQAMDRHGIRAAGGAVALGGPQRNEEVATALGPRYIRTTGQTQWLSLKQDGGVAALENADSPAFKARLTAIETDLRERGARAIGEIHVNTLNSAANERVYHKIRGDAPTLKALFDLAGKYQRPLNVHAEWSGDTARELLSLAASNREARLILSHCGVLAPPAEIREVLQNNPNIFCDLSYRSPPQLKPRMMQRMIFDASRLNGDWKRLIEDYPERFLAGIDDVSSWADYESTARSIRSGLLANLTPGTAEKVAWKNAQFLYGLE
;
A
#
# COMPACT_ATOMS: atom_id res chain seq x y z
N MET A 1 -43.56 -34.83 75.40
CA MET A 1 -43.52 -35.08 73.95
C MET A 1 -42.97 -33.86 73.26
N ARG A 2 -41.73 -33.91 72.80
CA ARG A 2 -41.04 -32.75 72.18
C ARG A 2 -40.96 -32.99 70.68
N ASN A 3 -41.65 -32.15 69.90
CA ASN A 3 -41.60 -32.16 68.46
C ASN A 3 -40.26 -31.51 68.00
N LYS A 4 -39.46 -32.25 67.24
CA LYS A 4 -38.30 -31.76 66.54
C LYS A 4 -38.72 -31.32 65.10
N ILE A 5 -38.62 -30.05 64.83
CA ILE A 5 -38.78 -29.49 63.46
C ILE A 5 -37.45 -29.60 62.73
N LEU A 6 -37.43 -30.35 61.63
CA LEU A 6 -36.30 -30.50 60.75
C LEU A 6 -36.33 -29.33 59.74
N HIS A 7 -35.28 -28.46 59.72
CA HIS A 7 -35.12 -27.45 58.69
C HIS A 7 -34.30 -28.06 57.55
N ALA A 8 -34.93 -28.18 56.41
CA ALA A 8 -34.21 -28.52 55.19
C ALA A 8 -33.59 -27.25 54.57
N ALA A 9 -32.29 -27.19 54.50
CA ALA A 9 -31.56 -26.12 53.79
C ALA A 9 -31.55 -26.45 52.29
N ILE A 10 -32.19 -25.61 51.47
CA ILE A 10 -32.12 -25.68 50.01
C ILE A 10 -30.84 -24.94 49.54
N LEU A 11 -29.91 -25.70 49.03
CA LEU A 11 -28.68 -25.17 48.42
C LEU A 11 -29.03 -24.74 46.99
N VAL A 12 -29.16 -23.45 46.74
CA VAL A 12 -29.33 -22.90 45.38
C VAL A 12 -27.93 -22.82 44.72
N CYS A 13 -27.61 -23.77 43.87
CA CYS A 13 -26.46 -23.67 42.98
C CYS A 13 -26.72 -22.60 41.90
N GLY A 14 -26.16 -21.43 42.09
CA GLY A 14 -26.13 -20.39 41.08
C GLY A 14 -25.23 -20.82 39.92
N VAL A 15 -25.83 -21.14 38.76
CA VAL A 15 -25.11 -21.33 37.49
C VAL A 15 -24.74 -19.94 36.97
N SER A 16 -23.51 -19.51 37.22
CA SER A 16 -22.96 -18.35 36.55
C SER A 16 -22.71 -18.71 35.08
N SER A 17 -23.62 -18.30 34.20
CA SER A 17 -23.40 -18.29 32.76
C SER A 17 -22.30 -17.27 32.47
N GLY A 18 -21.05 -17.73 32.37
CA GLY A 18 -19.95 -16.96 31.83
C GLY A 18 -20.26 -16.65 30.39
N GLY A 19 -20.75 -15.44 30.11
CA GLY A 19 -20.85 -14.93 28.75
C GLY A 19 -19.46 -14.89 28.15
N ALA A 20 -19.21 -15.71 27.13
CA ALA A 20 -18.05 -15.56 26.31
C ALA A 20 -18.13 -14.16 25.70
N LEU A 21 -17.24 -13.26 26.12
CA LEU A 21 -17.00 -11.98 25.43
C LEU A 21 -16.56 -12.36 24.04
N SER A 22 -17.47 -12.25 23.08
CA SER A 22 -17.07 -12.34 21.66
C SER A 22 -16.06 -11.23 21.42
N ALA A 23 -14.81 -11.59 21.16
CA ALA A 23 -13.82 -10.62 20.76
C ALA A 23 -14.39 -9.85 19.56
N GLU A 24 -14.42 -8.53 19.63
CA GLU A 24 -14.83 -7.71 18.50
C GLU A 24 -14.02 -8.12 17.27
N PRO A 25 -14.65 -8.28 16.09
CA PRO A 25 -13.95 -8.71 14.90
C PRO A 25 -12.85 -7.68 14.59
N VAL A 26 -11.63 -8.15 14.45
CA VAL A 26 -10.48 -7.31 14.09
C VAL A 26 -10.77 -6.63 12.76
N LEU A 27 -10.66 -5.29 12.70
CA LEU A 27 -10.85 -4.50 11.49
C LEU A 27 -10.02 -5.12 10.35
N PRO A 28 -10.62 -5.51 9.21
CA PRO A 28 -9.87 -6.03 8.07
C PRO A 28 -8.79 -5.05 7.62
N LEU A 29 -7.66 -5.57 7.13
CA LEU A 29 -6.58 -4.76 6.57
C LEU A 29 -6.23 -5.28 5.17
N ILE A 30 -6.02 -4.39 4.23
CA ILE A 30 -5.36 -4.64 2.96
C ILE A 30 -4.04 -3.89 2.97
N ASP A 31 -2.94 -4.63 2.82
CA ASP A 31 -1.62 -4.07 2.63
C ASP A 31 -1.48 -3.68 1.16
N ALA A 32 -1.74 -2.41 0.86
CA ALA A 32 -1.86 -1.89 -0.49
C ALA A 32 -0.52 -1.57 -1.16
N HIS A 33 0.57 -1.68 -0.42
CA HIS A 33 1.93 -1.52 -0.92
C HIS A 33 2.88 -2.44 -0.15
N PHE A 34 3.17 -3.59 -0.72
CA PHE A 34 4.04 -4.58 -0.10
C PHE A 34 4.87 -5.34 -1.15
N HIS A 35 6.19 -5.30 -0.97
CA HIS A 35 7.12 -6.14 -1.69
C HIS A 35 7.36 -7.46 -0.92
N VAL A 36 6.86 -8.57 -1.42
CA VAL A 36 7.22 -9.88 -0.84
C VAL A 36 8.71 -10.11 -1.05
N MET A 37 9.47 -10.09 0.05
CA MET A 37 10.93 -10.18 0.01
C MET A 37 11.40 -11.59 -0.37
N PRO A 38 12.60 -11.74 -0.99
CA PRO A 38 13.09 -13.05 -1.42
C PRO A 38 13.26 -14.07 -0.29
N TYR A 39 13.53 -13.60 0.94
CA TYR A 39 13.71 -14.46 2.12
C TYR A 39 12.38 -14.91 2.75
N MET A 40 11.26 -14.32 2.36
CA MET A 40 9.96 -14.64 2.95
C MET A 40 9.40 -15.93 2.38
N ASP A 41 9.19 -16.92 3.24
CA ASP A 41 8.38 -18.09 2.89
C ASP A 41 6.91 -17.70 2.75
N THR A 42 6.25 -18.19 1.72
CA THR A 42 4.85 -17.78 1.42
C THR A 42 3.84 -18.39 2.39
N ALA A 43 4.09 -19.56 2.96
CA ALA A 43 3.22 -20.15 3.97
C ALA A 43 3.33 -19.39 5.31
N GLU A 44 4.55 -18.99 5.68
CA GLU A 44 4.81 -18.16 6.84
C GLU A 44 4.17 -16.75 6.66
N LEU A 45 4.25 -16.20 5.45
CA LEU A 45 3.60 -14.93 5.13
C LEU A 45 2.09 -15.01 5.28
N LEU A 46 1.44 -16.06 4.79
CA LEU A 46 0.00 -16.27 4.98
C LEU A 46 -0.37 -16.34 6.46
N GLN A 47 0.42 -17.05 7.28
CA GLN A 47 0.20 -17.09 8.73
C GLN A 47 0.38 -15.71 9.39
N ALA A 48 1.38 -14.94 8.96
CA ALA A 48 1.60 -13.59 9.45
C ALA A 48 0.44 -12.65 9.07
N MET A 49 -0.03 -12.74 7.83
CA MET A 49 -1.22 -12.01 7.38
C MET A 49 -2.45 -12.36 8.23
N ASP A 50 -2.66 -13.64 8.55
CA ASP A 50 -3.78 -14.08 9.40
C ASP A 50 -3.69 -13.51 10.81
N ARG A 51 -2.49 -13.56 11.43
CA ARG A 51 -2.25 -12.98 12.77
C ARG A 51 -2.60 -11.49 12.83
N HIS A 52 -2.37 -10.77 11.74
CA HIS A 52 -2.63 -9.33 11.66
C HIS A 52 -3.96 -8.97 10.97
N GLY A 53 -4.81 -9.95 10.63
CA GLY A 53 -6.07 -9.72 9.92
C GLY A 53 -5.87 -9.03 8.56
N ILE A 54 -4.74 -9.29 7.88
CA ILE A 54 -4.44 -8.78 6.55
C ILE A 54 -5.13 -9.71 5.53
N ARG A 55 -6.14 -9.22 4.85
CA ARG A 55 -6.93 -10.00 3.88
C ARG A 55 -6.21 -10.18 2.56
N ALA A 56 -5.52 -9.13 2.10
CA ALA A 56 -4.72 -9.14 0.88
C ALA A 56 -3.50 -8.26 1.04
N ALA A 57 -2.42 -8.59 0.33
CA ALA A 57 -1.17 -7.85 0.32
C ALA A 57 -0.56 -7.82 -1.09
N GLY A 58 0.17 -6.76 -1.42
CA GLY A 58 0.80 -6.55 -2.72
C GLY A 58 0.72 -5.08 -3.12
N GLY A 59 0.24 -4.77 -4.34
CA GLY A 59 0.28 -3.39 -4.84
C GLY A 59 1.67 -2.95 -5.30
N ALA A 60 2.68 -3.78 -5.01
CA ALA A 60 4.03 -3.74 -5.55
C ALA A 60 4.46 -5.16 -5.95
N VAL A 61 5.52 -5.30 -6.77
CA VAL A 61 5.96 -6.63 -7.25
C VAL A 61 6.71 -7.38 -6.14
N ALA A 62 6.58 -8.72 -6.12
CA ALA A 62 7.46 -9.55 -5.31
C ALA A 62 8.90 -9.44 -5.82
N LEU A 63 9.85 -9.25 -4.90
CA LEU A 63 11.26 -9.16 -5.22
C LEU A 63 11.87 -10.55 -5.43
N GLY A 64 12.92 -10.64 -6.26
CA GLY A 64 13.56 -11.92 -6.63
C GLY A 64 13.32 -12.31 -8.09
N GLY A 65 12.65 -11.45 -8.87
CA GLY A 65 12.45 -11.60 -10.30
C GLY A 65 11.10 -12.17 -10.71
N PRO A 66 10.87 -12.32 -12.03
CA PRO A 66 9.56 -12.71 -12.56
C PRO A 66 9.06 -14.06 -12.05
N GLN A 67 9.93 -15.06 -11.96
CA GLN A 67 9.56 -16.38 -11.44
C GLN A 67 9.05 -16.29 -10.00
N ARG A 68 9.75 -15.54 -9.15
CA ARG A 68 9.33 -15.36 -7.75
C ARG A 68 7.97 -14.68 -7.65
N ASN A 69 7.70 -13.71 -8.52
CA ASN A 69 6.39 -13.06 -8.56
C ASN A 69 5.26 -14.03 -8.92
N GLU A 70 5.49 -14.99 -9.84
CA GLU A 70 4.52 -16.04 -10.17
C GLU A 70 4.33 -17.05 -9.02
N GLU A 71 5.41 -17.45 -8.34
CA GLU A 71 5.35 -18.31 -7.15
C GLU A 71 4.49 -17.68 -6.05
N VAL A 72 4.73 -16.40 -5.75
CA VAL A 72 3.95 -15.64 -4.76
C VAL A 72 2.49 -15.53 -5.21
N ALA A 73 2.24 -15.20 -6.47
CA ALA A 73 0.88 -15.10 -7.00
C ALA A 73 0.12 -16.42 -6.89
N THR A 74 0.80 -17.55 -7.16
CA THR A 74 0.21 -18.89 -7.02
C THR A 74 -0.07 -19.24 -5.55
N ALA A 75 0.88 -18.97 -4.66
CA ALA A 75 0.78 -19.33 -3.24
C ALA A 75 -0.27 -18.50 -2.49
N LEU A 76 -0.33 -17.19 -2.72
CA LEU A 76 -1.26 -16.30 -2.04
C LEU A 76 -2.65 -16.28 -2.73
N GLY A 77 -2.72 -16.65 -4.01
CA GLY A 77 -3.98 -16.69 -4.76
C GLY A 77 -4.73 -15.35 -4.73
N PRO A 78 -6.02 -15.32 -4.36
CA PRO A 78 -6.82 -14.09 -4.32
C PRO A 78 -6.35 -13.07 -3.28
N ARG A 79 -5.48 -13.48 -2.36
CA ARG A 79 -4.88 -12.58 -1.36
C ARG A 79 -3.67 -11.80 -1.88
N TYR A 80 -3.21 -12.06 -3.12
CA TYR A 80 -2.13 -11.31 -3.73
C TYR A 80 -2.66 -10.20 -4.64
N ILE A 81 -2.31 -8.95 -4.33
CA ILE A 81 -2.57 -7.81 -5.22
C ILE A 81 -1.43 -7.75 -6.24
N ARG A 82 -1.61 -8.55 -7.30
CA ARG A 82 -0.62 -8.64 -8.36
C ARG A 82 -0.48 -7.31 -9.10
N THR A 83 0.75 -6.89 -9.35
CA THR A 83 1.07 -5.71 -10.15
C THR A 83 1.98 -6.04 -11.33
N THR A 84 2.07 -5.13 -12.27
CA THR A 84 2.94 -5.20 -13.45
C THR A 84 3.66 -3.86 -13.66
N GLY A 85 4.63 -3.81 -14.54
CA GLY A 85 5.28 -2.57 -14.95
C GLY A 85 6.62 -2.30 -14.28
N GLN A 86 6.78 -2.52 -12.97
CA GLN A 86 8.05 -2.22 -12.28
C GLN A 86 9.23 -3.00 -12.86
N THR A 87 9.09 -4.31 -13.08
CA THR A 87 10.15 -5.13 -13.68
C THR A 87 10.47 -4.67 -15.09
N GLN A 88 9.47 -4.39 -15.89
CA GLN A 88 9.60 -3.90 -17.26
C GLN A 88 10.30 -2.52 -17.30
N TRP A 89 9.93 -1.65 -16.35
CA TRP A 89 10.53 -0.33 -16.19
C TRP A 89 12.02 -0.39 -15.85
N LEU A 90 12.37 -1.19 -14.85
CA LEU A 90 13.76 -1.37 -14.43
C LEU A 90 14.61 -2.05 -15.50
N SER A 91 14.04 -3.00 -16.27
CA SER A 91 14.75 -3.60 -17.39
C SER A 91 14.94 -2.61 -18.55
N LEU A 92 13.98 -1.73 -18.81
CA LEU A 92 14.16 -0.67 -19.82
C LEU A 92 15.32 0.27 -19.46
N LYS A 93 15.41 0.66 -18.18
CA LYS A 93 16.56 1.42 -17.68
C LYS A 93 17.87 0.66 -17.82
N GLN A 94 17.89 -0.63 -17.50
CA GLN A 94 19.08 -1.47 -17.58
C GLN A 94 19.60 -1.56 -19.02
N ASP A 95 18.70 -1.67 -19.99
CA ASP A 95 19.06 -1.86 -21.41
C ASP A 95 19.44 -0.55 -22.10
N GLY A 96 18.84 0.57 -21.74
CA GLY A 96 19.00 1.85 -22.47
C GLY A 96 19.32 3.06 -21.60
N GLY A 97 19.63 2.86 -20.31
CA GLY A 97 19.90 3.95 -19.38
C GLY A 97 18.66 4.77 -19.02
N VAL A 98 18.86 5.86 -18.28
CA VAL A 98 17.76 6.75 -17.81
C VAL A 98 17.01 7.38 -19.00
N ALA A 99 17.70 7.73 -20.09
CA ALA A 99 17.07 8.32 -21.26
C ALA A 99 16.03 7.42 -21.93
N ALA A 100 16.19 6.09 -21.84
CA ALA A 100 15.19 5.15 -22.37
C ALA A 100 13.84 5.25 -21.63
N LEU A 101 13.86 5.64 -20.36
CA LEU A 101 12.65 5.82 -19.54
C LEU A 101 11.78 7.01 -19.98
N GLU A 102 12.28 7.90 -20.82
CA GLU A 102 11.53 9.05 -21.35
C GLU A 102 11.17 8.91 -22.85
N ASN A 103 11.68 7.86 -23.52
CA ASN A 103 11.49 7.65 -24.95
C ASN A 103 10.33 6.68 -25.25
N ALA A 104 9.12 7.21 -25.36
CA ALA A 104 7.92 6.42 -25.69
C ALA A 104 7.91 5.85 -27.12
N ASP A 105 8.70 6.39 -28.02
CA ASP A 105 8.76 5.93 -29.41
C ASP A 105 9.69 4.74 -29.63
N SER A 106 10.54 4.44 -28.66
CA SER A 106 11.47 3.33 -28.77
C SER A 106 10.75 1.98 -28.91
N PRO A 107 11.24 1.10 -29.82
CA PRO A 107 10.72 -0.27 -29.91
C PRO A 107 10.79 -1.03 -28.58
N ALA A 108 11.83 -0.76 -27.79
CA ALA A 108 12.04 -1.36 -26.48
C ALA A 108 10.94 -0.98 -25.48
N PHE A 109 10.53 0.29 -25.43
CA PHE A 109 9.41 0.71 -24.58
C PHE A 109 8.07 0.13 -25.09
N LYS A 110 7.81 0.20 -26.40
CA LYS A 110 6.56 -0.33 -27.00
C LYS A 110 6.37 -1.81 -26.71
N ALA A 111 7.43 -2.61 -26.79
CA ALA A 111 7.38 -4.03 -26.43
C ALA A 111 7.02 -4.26 -24.95
N ARG A 112 7.58 -3.44 -24.05
CA ARG A 112 7.27 -3.52 -22.61
C ARG A 112 5.85 -3.07 -22.29
N LEU A 113 5.38 -2.00 -22.95
CA LEU A 113 4.00 -1.54 -22.81
C LEU A 113 3.00 -2.63 -23.24
N THR A 114 3.29 -3.35 -24.32
CA THR A 114 2.49 -4.51 -24.75
C THR A 114 2.49 -5.64 -23.73
N ALA A 115 3.65 -5.93 -23.12
CA ALA A 115 3.74 -6.94 -22.07
C ALA A 115 2.93 -6.55 -20.82
N ILE A 116 3.01 -5.27 -20.41
CA ILE A 116 2.21 -4.72 -19.30
C ILE A 116 0.71 -4.83 -19.62
N GLU A 117 0.30 -4.50 -20.84
CA GLU A 117 -1.10 -4.65 -21.26
C GLU A 117 -1.57 -6.09 -21.22
N THR A 118 -0.72 -7.04 -21.63
CA THR A 118 -1.02 -8.48 -21.53
C THR A 118 -1.20 -8.92 -20.07
N ASP A 119 -0.35 -8.43 -19.16
CA ASP A 119 -0.47 -8.74 -17.72
C ASP A 119 -1.79 -8.21 -17.13
N LEU A 120 -2.22 -7.01 -17.54
CA LEU A 120 -3.50 -6.44 -17.11
C LEU A 120 -4.70 -7.22 -17.66
N ARG A 121 -4.64 -7.63 -18.93
CA ARG A 121 -5.74 -8.26 -19.62
C ARG A 121 -5.89 -9.76 -19.29
N GLU A 122 -4.76 -10.48 -19.18
CA GLU A 122 -4.75 -11.94 -19.16
C GLU A 122 -4.22 -12.56 -17.87
N ARG A 123 -3.37 -11.84 -17.12
CA ARG A 123 -2.69 -12.38 -15.94
C ARG A 123 -3.17 -11.82 -14.62
N GLY A 124 -4.27 -11.06 -14.65
CA GLY A 124 -4.92 -10.56 -13.45
C GLY A 124 -4.16 -9.48 -12.69
N ALA A 125 -3.26 -8.73 -13.37
CA ALA A 125 -2.62 -7.59 -12.74
C ALA A 125 -3.66 -6.52 -12.36
N ARG A 126 -3.56 -6.00 -11.14
CA ARG A 126 -4.51 -5.07 -10.52
C ARG A 126 -4.00 -3.62 -10.48
N ALA A 127 -2.74 -3.40 -10.84
CA ALA A 127 -2.11 -2.08 -10.93
C ALA A 127 -0.90 -2.12 -11.87
N ILE A 128 -0.47 -0.93 -12.33
CA ILE A 128 0.84 -0.71 -12.94
C ILE A 128 1.72 -0.06 -11.86
N GLY A 129 2.88 -0.62 -11.58
CA GLY A 129 3.84 -0.04 -10.61
C GLY A 129 4.48 -1.10 -9.71
N GLU A 130 5.31 -0.65 -8.85
CA GLU A 130 5.70 0.73 -8.50
C GLU A 130 6.65 1.31 -9.56
N ILE A 131 6.29 2.43 -10.18
CA ILE A 131 7.13 3.09 -11.20
C ILE A 131 7.98 4.18 -10.53
N HIS A 132 9.29 4.02 -10.56
CA HIS A 132 10.23 4.98 -9.98
C HIS A 132 10.42 6.18 -10.93
N VAL A 133 10.19 7.39 -10.43
CA VAL A 133 10.29 8.65 -11.17
C VAL A 133 11.41 9.54 -10.63
N ASN A 134 11.43 9.77 -9.33
CA ASN A 134 12.47 10.53 -8.64
C ASN A 134 12.83 9.83 -7.34
N THR A 135 14.04 9.29 -7.28
CA THR A 135 14.52 8.46 -6.17
C THR A 135 15.92 8.89 -5.69
N LEU A 136 16.34 10.12 -5.97
CA LEU A 136 17.71 10.58 -5.72
C LEU A 136 18.14 10.49 -4.23
N ASN A 137 17.20 10.57 -3.30
CA ASN A 137 17.48 10.45 -1.87
C ASN A 137 16.86 9.19 -1.24
N SER A 138 15.86 8.58 -1.87
CA SER A 138 15.13 7.43 -1.34
C SER A 138 15.58 6.08 -1.91
N ALA A 139 16.29 6.07 -3.03
CA ALA A 139 16.75 4.84 -3.69
C ALA A 139 17.43 3.86 -2.72
N ALA A 140 16.99 2.61 -2.75
CA ALA A 140 17.61 1.52 -2.01
C ALA A 140 18.95 1.06 -2.65
N ASN A 141 19.08 1.20 -3.97
CA ASN A 141 20.25 0.76 -4.74
C ASN A 141 20.29 1.45 -6.12
N GLU A 142 21.39 1.24 -6.86
CA GLU A 142 21.63 1.84 -8.19
C GLU A 142 20.56 1.50 -9.26
N ARG A 143 19.90 0.34 -9.15
CA ARG A 143 18.87 -0.04 -10.12
C ARG A 143 17.70 0.94 -10.10
N VAL A 144 17.32 1.40 -8.92
CA VAL A 144 16.21 2.33 -8.73
C VAL A 144 16.65 3.79 -8.63
N TYR A 145 17.97 4.07 -8.57
CA TYR A 145 18.51 5.44 -8.46
C TYR A 145 18.44 6.18 -9.79
N HIS A 146 17.49 7.09 -9.95
CA HIS A 146 17.36 8.00 -11.09
C HIS A 146 16.33 9.10 -10.83
N LYS A 147 16.33 10.08 -11.72
CA LYS A 147 15.26 11.05 -11.87
C LYS A 147 14.92 11.20 -13.35
N ILE A 148 13.64 11.17 -13.66
CA ILE A 148 13.05 11.50 -14.96
C ILE A 148 11.94 12.53 -14.75
N ARG A 149 11.38 13.03 -15.82
CA ARG A 149 10.21 13.89 -15.76
C ARG A 149 8.98 13.10 -15.32
N GLY A 150 8.21 13.68 -14.39
CA GLY A 150 6.96 13.10 -13.89
C GLY A 150 5.82 13.09 -14.90
N ASP A 151 5.95 13.85 -16.00
CA ASP A 151 5.02 13.89 -17.14
C ASP A 151 5.68 13.35 -18.45
N ALA A 152 6.72 12.53 -18.32
CA ALA A 152 7.39 11.93 -19.47
C ALA A 152 6.39 11.19 -20.39
N PRO A 153 6.62 11.16 -21.74
CA PRO A 153 5.72 10.47 -22.66
C PRO A 153 5.48 9.00 -22.33
N THR A 154 6.49 8.33 -21.78
CA THR A 154 6.38 6.94 -21.30
C THR A 154 5.45 6.81 -20.11
N LEU A 155 5.54 7.72 -19.11
CA LEU A 155 4.63 7.75 -17.97
C LEU A 155 3.20 8.06 -18.41
N LYS A 156 3.04 9.00 -19.35
CA LYS A 156 1.72 9.28 -19.93
C LYS A 156 1.11 8.03 -20.57
N ALA A 157 1.90 7.28 -21.35
CA ALA A 157 1.43 6.04 -21.97
C ALA A 157 1.04 4.97 -20.95
N LEU A 158 1.81 4.83 -19.85
CA LEU A 158 1.46 3.94 -18.73
C LEU A 158 0.18 4.39 -18.01
N PHE A 159 0.02 5.71 -17.82
CA PHE A 159 -1.14 6.27 -17.15
C PHE A 159 -2.42 6.13 -17.98
N ASP A 160 -2.34 6.36 -19.29
CA ASP A 160 -3.45 6.13 -20.22
C ASP A 160 -3.82 4.64 -20.28
N LEU A 161 -2.82 3.74 -20.26
CA LEU A 161 -3.05 2.30 -20.20
C LEU A 161 -3.73 1.89 -18.88
N ALA A 162 -3.29 2.43 -17.75
CA ALA A 162 -3.91 2.22 -16.44
C ALA A 162 -5.38 2.66 -16.44
N GLY A 163 -5.68 3.84 -17.00
CA GLY A 163 -7.04 4.35 -17.17
C GLY A 163 -7.90 3.45 -18.05
N LYS A 164 -7.38 2.96 -19.19
CA LYS A 164 -8.07 2.04 -20.10
C LYS A 164 -8.57 0.77 -19.37
N TYR A 165 -7.78 0.25 -18.44
CA TYR A 165 -8.13 -0.94 -17.68
C TYR A 165 -8.76 -0.64 -16.32
N GLN A 166 -9.02 0.64 -16.00
CA GLN A 166 -9.54 1.09 -14.70
C GLN A 166 -8.69 0.58 -13.51
N ARG A 167 -7.38 0.55 -13.71
CA ARG A 167 -6.39 0.16 -12.71
C ARG A 167 -5.54 1.37 -12.33
N PRO A 168 -5.04 1.47 -11.09
CA PRO A 168 -4.16 2.57 -10.72
C PRO A 168 -2.76 2.44 -11.32
N LEU A 169 -2.12 3.58 -11.55
CA LEU A 169 -0.68 3.71 -11.73
C LEU A 169 -0.06 4.09 -10.37
N ASN A 170 0.83 3.27 -9.83
CA ASN A 170 1.58 3.56 -8.60
C ASN A 170 2.93 4.17 -8.97
N VAL A 171 3.25 5.32 -8.38
CA VAL A 171 4.47 6.08 -8.69
C VAL A 171 5.25 6.38 -7.44
N HIS A 172 6.52 5.94 -7.38
CA HIS A 172 7.49 6.36 -6.39
C HIS A 172 8.17 7.64 -6.84
N ALA A 173 7.94 8.72 -6.13
CA ALA A 173 8.56 9.99 -6.42
C ALA A 173 8.83 10.80 -5.15
N GLU A 174 10.08 11.26 -5.00
CA GLU A 174 10.37 12.29 -4.02
C GLU A 174 9.68 13.58 -4.42
N TRP A 175 8.84 14.09 -3.54
CA TRP A 175 8.03 15.28 -3.78
C TRP A 175 8.93 16.52 -3.77
N SER A 176 9.21 17.05 -4.93
CA SER A 176 9.98 18.29 -5.13
C SER A 176 9.25 19.18 -6.13
N GLY A 177 9.55 20.48 -6.14
CA GLY A 177 8.83 21.48 -6.94
C GLY A 177 8.63 21.09 -8.42
N ASP A 178 9.67 20.57 -9.09
CA ASP A 178 9.54 20.13 -10.48
C ASP A 178 8.76 18.82 -10.58
N THR A 179 9.17 17.79 -9.85
CA THR A 179 8.51 16.49 -9.86
C THR A 179 7.02 16.59 -9.49
N ALA A 180 6.71 17.44 -8.49
CA ALA A 180 5.33 17.70 -8.09
C ALA A 180 4.50 18.29 -9.25
N ARG A 181 4.99 19.37 -9.90
CA ARG A 181 4.29 19.98 -11.03
C ARG A 181 4.07 19.01 -12.20
N GLU A 182 5.09 18.23 -12.54
CA GLU A 182 5.04 17.26 -13.62
C GLU A 182 4.05 16.13 -13.34
N LEU A 183 4.01 15.57 -12.11
CA LEU A 183 3.03 14.55 -11.72
C LEU A 183 1.61 15.11 -11.67
N LEU A 184 1.42 16.37 -11.29
CA LEU A 184 0.12 17.03 -11.38
C LEU A 184 -0.31 17.25 -12.83
N SER A 185 0.62 17.57 -13.74
CA SER A 185 0.38 17.61 -15.19
C SER A 185 -0.03 16.25 -15.72
N LEU A 186 0.66 15.17 -15.31
CA LEU A 186 0.28 13.80 -15.65
C LEU A 186 -1.14 13.48 -15.17
N ALA A 187 -1.46 13.73 -13.91
CA ALA A 187 -2.80 13.47 -13.36
C ALA A 187 -3.90 14.26 -14.08
N ALA A 188 -3.59 15.50 -14.49
CA ALA A 188 -4.52 16.33 -15.24
C ALA A 188 -4.74 15.85 -16.68
N SER A 189 -3.77 15.15 -17.29
CA SER A 189 -3.83 14.69 -18.68
C SER A 189 -4.90 13.61 -18.92
N ASN A 190 -5.29 12.88 -17.87
CA ASN A 190 -6.34 11.85 -17.95
C ASN A 190 -7.07 11.74 -16.60
N ARG A 191 -8.22 12.40 -16.45
CA ARG A 191 -8.98 12.43 -15.20
C ARG A 191 -9.69 11.12 -14.85
N GLU A 192 -9.83 10.21 -15.79
CA GLU A 192 -10.41 8.88 -15.58
C GLU A 192 -9.38 7.88 -15.01
N ALA A 193 -8.09 8.12 -15.27
CA ALA A 193 -7.02 7.31 -14.73
C ALA A 193 -6.72 7.70 -13.27
N ARG A 194 -6.31 6.73 -12.44
CA ARG A 194 -6.03 6.91 -11.03
C ARG A 194 -4.53 6.82 -10.77
N LEU A 195 -4.00 7.83 -10.10
CA LEU A 195 -2.59 7.91 -9.71
C LEU A 195 -2.45 7.67 -8.21
N ILE A 196 -1.68 6.68 -7.79
CA ILE A 196 -1.29 6.49 -6.39
C ILE A 196 0.14 7.04 -6.21
N LEU A 197 0.28 8.01 -5.33
CA LEU A 197 1.59 8.48 -4.87
C LEU A 197 2.09 7.50 -3.80
N SER A 198 3.05 6.67 -4.14
CA SER A 198 3.71 5.77 -3.20
C SER A 198 4.34 6.59 -2.07
N HIS A 199 4.16 6.12 -0.83
CA HIS A 199 4.64 6.78 0.39
C HIS A 199 4.13 8.23 0.52
N CYS A 200 2.99 8.52 -0.11
CA CYS A 200 2.37 9.84 -0.16
C CYS A 200 3.33 10.94 -0.67
N GLY A 201 4.01 10.65 -1.79
CA GLY A 201 5.08 11.47 -2.31
C GLY A 201 6.22 11.57 -1.28
N VAL A 202 7.19 10.67 -1.38
CA VAL A 202 8.28 10.53 -0.40
C VAL A 202 8.74 11.90 0.12
N LEU A 203 8.76 12.11 1.44
CA LEU A 203 9.12 13.36 2.11
C LEU A 203 8.11 14.53 1.98
N ALA A 204 7.00 14.39 1.27
CA ALA A 204 6.01 15.46 1.16
C ALA A 204 5.42 15.84 2.53
N PRO A 205 5.26 17.13 2.83
CA PRO A 205 4.55 17.57 4.03
C PRO A 205 3.02 17.50 3.82
N PRO A 206 2.23 17.37 4.92
CA PRO A 206 0.78 17.22 4.81
C PRO A 206 0.08 18.43 4.17
N ALA A 207 0.63 19.64 4.31
CA ALA A 207 0.06 20.85 3.69
C ALA A 207 0.09 20.78 2.15
N GLU A 208 1.22 20.36 1.57
CA GLU A 208 1.33 20.21 0.12
C GLU A 208 0.42 19.08 -0.40
N ILE A 209 0.33 17.95 0.31
CA ILE A 209 -0.57 16.86 -0.06
C ILE A 209 -2.04 17.30 0.02
N ARG A 210 -2.40 18.16 0.97
CA ARG A 210 -3.75 18.75 1.04
C ARG A 210 -4.11 19.48 -0.25
N GLU A 211 -3.22 20.36 -0.73
CA GLU A 211 -3.43 21.10 -1.99
C GLU A 211 -3.56 20.16 -3.18
N VAL A 212 -2.74 19.09 -3.22
CA VAL A 212 -2.80 18.05 -4.25
C VAL A 212 -4.17 17.38 -4.27
N LEU A 213 -4.64 16.87 -3.13
CA LEU A 213 -5.89 16.12 -3.03
C LEU A 213 -7.13 17.00 -3.28
N GLN A 214 -7.07 18.25 -2.85
CA GLN A 214 -8.15 19.23 -3.07
C GLN A 214 -8.40 19.49 -4.55
N ASN A 215 -7.33 19.55 -5.36
CA ASN A 215 -7.41 19.96 -6.75
C ASN A 215 -7.39 18.78 -7.74
N ASN A 216 -7.09 17.58 -7.29
CA ASN A 216 -6.92 16.41 -8.15
C ASN A 216 -7.73 15.20 -7.63
N PRO A 217 -8.97 15.02 -8.10
CA PRO A 217 -9.87 13.96 -7.62
C PRO A 217 -9.38 12.54 -7.94
N ASN A 218 -8.44 12.38 -8.85
CA ASN A 218 -7.88 11.11 -9.27
C ASN A 218 -6.51 10.77 -8.67
N ILE A 219 -6.03 11.54 -7.67
CA ILE A 219 -4.79 11.24 -6.94
C ILE A 219 -5.12 10.60 -5.59
N PHE A 220 -4.39 9.56 -5.24
CA PHE A 220 -4.45 8.81 -3.99
C PHE A 220 -3.06 8.72 -3.37
N CYS A 221 -2.99 8.39 -2.09
CA CYS A 221 -1.75 8.25 -1.33
C CYS A 221 -1.71 6.90 -0.62
N ASP A 222 -0.65 6.12 -0.77
CA ASP A 222 -0.37 5.09 0.20
C ASP A 222 0.52 5.62 1.34
N LEU A 223 0.35 5.09 2.54
CA LEU A 223 1.01 5.53 3.75
C LEU A 223 2.18 4.61 4.16
N SER A 224 2.61 3.73 3.26
CA SER A 224 3.74 2.83 3.48
C SER A 224 5.06 3.59 3.63
N TYR A 225 6.09 2.94 4.19
CA TYR A 225 7.41 3.51 4.39
C TYR A 225 7.46 4.83 5.20
N ARG A 226 6.38 5.24 5.86
CA ARG A 226 6.27 6.49 6.61
C ARG A 226 6.18 6.28 8.11
N SER A 227 6.66 5.11 8.58
CA SER A 227 6.73 4.71 9.99
C SER A 227 8.02 3.94 10.29
N PRO A 228 8.51 3.92 11.53
CA PRO A 228 9.56 2.98 11.93
C PRO A 228 9.06 1.52 11.79
N PRO A 229 9.93 0.56 11.50
CA PRO A 229 11.39 0.67 11.39
C PRO A 229 11.93 1.08 10.02
N GLN A 230 11.09 1.15 8.98
CA GLN A 230 11.55 1.41 7.60
C GLN A 230 12.11 2.82 7.40
N LEU A 231 11.54 3.82 8.07
CA LEU A 231 11.93 5.21 7.88
C LEU A 231 13.36 5.46 8.36
N LYS A 232 14.24 5.85 7.44
CA LYS A 232 15.64 6.13 7.73
C LYS A 232 15.78 7.25 8.77
N PRO A 233 16.79 7.24 9.67
CA PRO A 233 16.94 8.25 10.73
C PRO A 233 16.86 9.70 10.23
N ARG A 234 17.51 10.03 9.09
CA ARG A 234 17.46 11.37 8.47
C ARG A 234 16.06 11.80 7.99
N MET A 235 15.13 10.86 7.89
CA MET A 235 13.78 11.08 7.41
C MET A 235 12.73 11.06 8.54
N MET A 236 13.13 10.83 9.80
CA MET A 236 12.20 10.69 10.93
C MET A 236 11.28 11.91 11.12
N GLN A 237 11.71 13.10 10.73
CA GLN A 237 10.86 14.30 10.72
C GLN A 237 9.68 14.23 9.75
N ARG A 238 9.70 13.26 8.82
CA ARG A 238 8.65 13.01 7.84
C ARG A 238 7.75 11.82 8.24
N MET A 239 7.92 11.31 9.45
CA MET A 239 7.10 10.24 10.00
C MET A 239 5.63 10.64 10.05
N ILE A 240 4.76 9.74 9.59
CA ILE A 240 3.30 9.94 9.67
C ILE A 240 2.77 9.35 10.97
N PHE A 241 3.17 8.12 11.28
CA PHE A 241 2.76 7.42 12.51
C PHE A 241 3.89 6.54 13.04
N ASP A 242 3.79 6.17 14.31
CA ASP A 242 4.56 5.10 14.94
C ASP A 242 3.59 4.16 15.70
N ALA A 243 4.10 3.22 16.50
CA ALA A 243 3.25 2.27 17.22
C ALA A 243 2.31 2.92 18.27
N SER A 244 2.51 4.18 18.62
CA SER A 244 1.78 4.85 19.71
C SER A 244 0.92 6.03 19.26
N ARG A 245 1.23 6.65 18.11
CA ARG A 245 0.60 7.90 17.71
C ARG A 245 0.56 8.11 16.20
N LEU A 246 -0.41 8.90 15.76
CA LEU A 246 -0.53 9.51 14.45
C LEU A 246 -0.19 11.01 14.54
N ASN A 247 0.64 11.51 13.65
CA ASN A 247 0.95 12.93 13.56
C ASN A 247 -0.32 13.76 13.39
N GLY A 248 -0.49 14.84 14.17
CA GLY A 248 -1.74 15.59 14.20
C GLY A 248 -2.14 16.25 12.89
N ASP A 249 -1.16 16.74 12.09
CA ASP A 249 -1.45 17.35 10.79
C ASP A 249 -1.86 16.30 9.75
N TRP A 250 -1.20 15.14 9.77
CA TRP A 250 -1.59 13.99 8.95
C TRP A 250 -2.94 13.42 9.36
N LYS A 251 -3.23 13.36 10.67
CA LYS A 251 -4.56 12.94 11.15
C LYS A 251 -5.64 13.82 10.55
N ARG A 252 -5.51 15.15 10.66
CA ARG A 252 -6.48 16.10 10.08
C ARG A 252 -6.63 15.92 8.58
N LEU A 253 -5.51 15.74 7.86
CA LEU A 253 -5.54 15.53 6.42
C LEU A 253 -6.27 14.23 6.03
N ILE A 254 -5.99 13.13 6.73
CA ILE A 254 -6.61 11.83 6.47
C ILE A 254 -8.11 11.86 6.79
N GLU A 255 -8.52 12.51 7.88
CA GLU A 255 -9.94 12.66 8.23
C GLU A 255 -10.70 13.57 7.25
N ASP A 256 -10.05 14.58 6.67
CA ASP A 256 -10.66 15.47 5.68
C ASP A 256 -10.83 14.81 4.30
N TYR A 257 -9.97 13.83 3.96
CA TYR A 257 -9.96 13.11 2.67
C TYR A 257 -9.92 11.59 2.86
N PRO A 258 -10.87 10.98 3.60
CA PRO A 258 -10.75 9.60 4.04
C PRO A 258 -10.75 8.57 2.90
N GLU A 259 -11.28 8.91 1.71
CA GLU A 259 -11.30 8.03 0.53
C GLU A 259 -9.99 8.02 -0.27
N ARG A 260 -8.96 8.78 0.18
CA ARG A 260 -7.77 9.04 -0.63
C ARG A 260 -6.51 8.36 -0.09
N PHE A 261 -6.59 7.69 1.06
CA PHE A 261 -5.45 7.10 1.72
C PHE A 261 -5.55 5.58 1.80
N LEU A 262 -4.42 4.92 1.70
CA LEU A 262 -4.25 3.47 1.74
C LEU A 262 -3.24 3.10 2.80
N ALA A 263 -3.48 2.05 3.57
CA ALA A 263 -2.49 1.46 4.44
C ALA A 263 -1.54 0.56 3.62
N GLY A 264 -0.26 0.54 3.98
CA GLY A 264 0.74 -0.29 3.34
C GLY A 264 1.97 -0.48 4.22
N ILE A 265 2.70 -1.56 4.04
CA ILE A 265 3.92 -1.91 4.78
C ILE A 265 5.17 -1.49 3.99
N ASP A 266 5.26 -1.78 2.70
CA ASP A 266 6.42 -1.67 1.82
C ASP A 266 7.43 -2.82 2.03
N ASP A 267 8.69 -2.63 1.61
CA ASP A 267 9.75 -3.57 1.85
C ASP A 267 10.16 -3.59 3.33
N VAL A 268 10.56 -4.74 3.81
CA VAL A 268 11.02 -4.94 5.19
C VAL A 268 12.29 -5.80 5.21
N SER A 269 13.15 -5.53 6.18
CA SER A 269 14.46 -6.22 6.29
C SER A 269 14.37 -7.53 7.04
N SER A 270 13.28 -7.76 7.80
CA SER A 270 13.09 -8.96 8.62
C SER A 270 11.62 -9.21 8.94
N TRP A 271 11.31 -10.42 9.41
CA TRP A 271 10.00 -10.74 9.98
C TRP A 271 9.66 -9.84 11.17
N ALA A 272 10.63 -9.48 12.00
CA ALA A 272 10.43 -8.57 13.13
C ALA A 272 9.97 -7.18 12.65
N ASP A 273 10.53 -6.68 11.56
CA ASP A 273 10.11 -5.41 10.94
C ASP A 273 8.69 -5.49 10.37
N TYR A 274 8.36 -6.59 9.68
CA TYR A 274 7.00 -6.85 9.20
C TYR A 274 5.98 -6.81 10.33
N GLU A 275 6.21 -7.60 11.38
CA GLU A 275 5.35 -7.67 12.55
C GLU A 275 5.24 -6.32 13.28
N SER A 276 6.35 -5.59 13.39
CA SER A 276 6.38 -4.25 14.00
C SER A 276 5.58 -3.24 13.20
N THR A 277 5.74 -3.23 11.87
CA THR A 277 5.01 -2.29 11.00
C THR A 277 3.52 -2.61 10.97
N ALA A 278 3.14 -3.87 10.85
CA ALA A 278 1.73 -4.29 10.90
C ALA A 278 1.05 -3.88 12.22
N ARG A 279 1.75 -4.01 13.37
CA ARG A 279 1.25 -3.50 14.66
C ARG A 279 1.15 -1.98 14.66
N SER A 280 2.15 -1.27 14.13
CA SER A 280 2.14 0.20 14.08
C SER A 280 0.99 0.74 13.22
N ILE A 281 0.66 0.09 12.11
CA ILE A 281 -0.53 0.43 11.30
C ILE A 281 -1.79 0.31 12.17
N ARG A 282 -1.96 -0.76 12.94
CA ARG A 282 -3.15 -0.95 13.76
C ARG A 282 -3.23 0.02 14.93
N SER A 283 -2.18 0.10 15.75
CA SER A 283 -2.20 0.88 17.00
C SER A 283 -1.89 2.36 16.79
N GLY A 284 -1.01 2.69 15.86
CA GLY A 284 -0.55 4.06 15.61
C GLY A 284 -1.35 4.79 14.55
N LEU A 285 -1.71 4.13 13.46
CA LEU A 285 -2.48 4.76 12.39
C LEU A 285 -4.00 4.57 12.62
N LEU A 286 -4.50 3.35 12.49
CA LEU A 286 -5.94 3.10 12.43
C LEU A 286 -6.68 3.39 13.74
N ALA A 287 -6.09 3.05 14.90
CA ALA A 287 -6.68 3.33 16.20
C ALA A 287 -6.77 4.83 16.55
N ASN A 288 -6.07 5.68 15.82
CA ASN A 288 -6.11 7.13 16.00
C ASN A 288 -7.04 7.86 15.02
N LEU A 289 -7.72 7.14 14.14
CA LEU A 289 -8.71 7.67 13.20
C LEU A 289 -10.12 7.39 13.69
N THR A 290 -11.11 8.14 13.18
CA THR A 290 -12.51 7.80 13.40
C THR A 290 -12.83 6.43 12.77
N PRO A 291 -13.79 5.64 13.32
CA PRO A 291 -14.07 4.30 12.81
C PRO A 291 -14.33 4.24 11.30
N GLY A 292 -15.10 5.20 10.77
CA GLY A 292 -15.41 5.27 9.34
C GLY A 292 -14.18 5.58 8.46
N THR A 293 -13.28 6.46 8.92
CA THR A 293 -12.02 6.77 8.25
C THR A 293 -11.06 5.58 8.35
N ALA A 294 -10.94 4.98 9.54
CA ALA A 294 -10.10 3.80 9.74
C ALA A 294 -10.49 2.65 8.79
N GLU A 295 -11.77 2.40 8.62
CA GLU A 295 -12.28 1.37 7.71
C GLU A 295 -11.91 1.64 6.24
N LYS A 296 -12.05 2.89 5.79
CA LYS A 296 -11.66 3.31 4.43
C LYS A 296 -10.17 3.14 4.21
N VAL A 297 -9.34 3.64 5.10
CA VAL A 297 -7.87 3.58 5.01
C VAL A 297 -7.37 2.14 5.12
N ALA A 298 -7.98 1.34 6.00
CA ALA A 298 -7.56 -0.04 6.23
C ALA A 298 -7.82 -0.96 5.03
N TRP A 299 -8.94 -0.83 4.35
CA TRP A 299 -9.29 -1.80 3.32
C TRP A 299 -10.21 -1.29 2.20
N LYS A 300 -11.23 -0.45 2.46
CA LYS A 300 -12.24 -0.10 1.44
C LYS A 300 -11.65 0.63 0.24
N ASN A 301 -10.72 1.56 0.47
CA ASN A 301 -10.08 2.29 -0.61
C ASN A 301 -9.22 1.38 -1.49
N ALA A 302 -8.45 0.48 -0.89
CA ALA A 302 -7.66 -0.51 -1.63
C ALA A 302 -8.56 -1.49 -2.38
N GLN A 303 -9.64 -1.98 -1.76
CA GLN A 303 -10.63 -2.82 -2.42
C GLN A 303 -11.18 -2.15 -3.68
N PHE A 304 -11.57 -0.88 -3.58
CA PHE A 304 -12.08 -0.11 -4.72
C PHE A 304 -11.03 0.10 -5.82
N LEU A 305 -9.82 0.53 -5.44
CA LEU A 305 -8.78 0.89 -6.42
C LEU A 305 -8.24 -0.33 -7.18
N TYR A 306 -8.03 -1.44 -6.49
CA TYR A 306 -7.51 -2.66 -7.10
C TYR A 306 -8.62 -3.59 -7.60
N GLY A 307 -9.90 -3.29 -7.37
CA GLY A 307 -11.05 -4.10 -7.77
C GLY A 307 -11.00 -5.48 -7.10
N LEU A 308 -10.78 -5.51 -5.78
CA LEU A 308 -10.78 -6.74 -4.98
C LEU A 308 -12.23 -7.08 -4.56
N GLU A 309 -12.50 -8.39 -4.42
CA GLU A 309 -13.82 -8.89 -3.95
C GLU A 309 -13.92 -8.95 -2.43
#